data_00d5d5c9a78fdb81098251049d539580
#
_entry.id   00d5d5c9a78fdb81098251049d539580
#
_cell.length_a   1.000
_cell.length_b   1.000
_cell.length_c   1.000
_cell.angle_alpha   90.00
_cell.angle_beta   90.00
_cell.angle_gamma   90.00
#
_symmetry.space_group_name_H-M   'P 1'
#
loop_
_entity.id
_entity.type
_entity.pdbx_description
1 polymer ?
#
loop_
_entity_poly.entity_id
_entity_poly.type
_entity_poly.pdbx_seq_one_letter_code
_entity_poly.pdbx_strand_id
1 'polypeptide(L)'
;MQLSANNIEHILLISCALYVFVECFACARQVIAAERGIGKVPTGFRNKLSLAAHQKAAAFTSESAQSRLVLAFVSAAFAVLMTTGHGLTYLTALFETLSDNTLLVQWSLLVSIMGLMVIVSLPLEWLIRYRLRERFGYQRRSRKECCKHPGGISTAGLAAALPATALLLILCEVTGPYWWLLLWMLYLAWLFWRWRLSLMRGQLWSRASRPIQNEALRRKVRSLLAEEGFRMEDLVIMTRPPAWKYAHVLLPGSGELRRVVVFADTAAKLTEDELLAVIASQAARIKFHHGPWRIALSAAGGFITCAVLGWAANTPAFFEGLGFSPILTVMQPGTHAGFAMASAVIAFPIVFFPLRALNNFIIRQLRYAADRCGAAKMGGDTLARALAKLHRDYTNTLTPSRFYSVLHYDHPHAAMRVAHLLKYMRARKLEPHLADPAPALPTVLSQEQAITRALRRERTSFNAARREAEEALTQELLTQHDWVDDDGFEDNPSKTGKSERPTPKASISMPDDPHIAAETPAASSPTQHG
;
A
#
# COMPACT_ATOMS: atom_id res chain seq x y z
N MET A 1 -3.34 40.96 -7.83
CA MET A 1 -2.15 40.56 -8.63
C MET A 1 -2.64 39.62 -9.70
N GLN A 2 -2.82 40.08 -10.92
CA GLN A 2 -3.22 39.20 -12.03
C GLN A 2 -1.99 38.37 -12.41
N LEU A 3 -2.09 37.04 -12.27
CA LEU A 3 -1.03 36.15 -12.73
C LEU A 3 -1.08 36.12 -14.27
N SER A 4 0.01 36.54 -14.90
CA SER A 4 0.17 36.45 -16.35
C SER A 4 0.55 35.00 -16.75
N ALA A 5 0.33 34.64 -18.02
CA ALA A 5 0.73 33.34 -18.57
C ALA A 5 2.22 33.06 -18.31
N ASN A 6 3.09 34.03 -18.55
CA ASN A 6 4.54 33.90 -18.29
C ASN A 6 4.86 33.60 -16.82
N ASN A 7 4.10 34.17 -15.87
CA ASN A 7 4.32 33.85 -14.44
C ASN A 7 3.98 32.41 -14.12
N ILE A 8 2.94 31.84 -14.73
CA ILE A 8 2.53 30.45 -14.52
C ILE A 8 3.56 29.50 -15.14
N GLU A 9 4.03 29.78 -16.34
CA GLU A 9 5.11 29.05 -16.97
C GLU A 9 6.38 29.04 -16.11
N HIS A 10 6.81 30.23 -15.61
CA HIS A 10 7.97 30.33 -14.72
C HIS A 10 7.76 29.57 -13.41
N ILE A 11 6.57 29.62 -12.81
CA ILE A 11 6.25 28.85 -11.59
C ILE A 11 6.39 27.35 -11.86
N LEU A 12 5.93 26.87 -13.00
CA LEU A 12 6.06 25.45 -13.36
C LEU A 12 7.53 25.06 -13.57
N LEU A 13 8.28 25.83 -14.35
CA LEU A 13 9.70 25.58 -14.61
C LEU A 13 10.53 25.61 -13.34
N ILE A 14 10.30 26.61 -12.46
CA ILE A 14 10.95 26.69 -11.14
C ILE A 14 10.56 25.49 -10.28
N SER A 15 9.29 25.08 -10.29
CA SER A 15 8.82 23.90 -9.55
C SER A 15 9.47 22.60 -10.07
N CYS A 16 9.63 22.43 -11.39
CA CYS A 16 10.36 21.31 -11.98
C CYS A 16 11.83 21.31 -11.57
N ALA A 17 12.50 22.46 -11.65
CA ALA A 17 13.90 22.59 -11.23
C ALA A 17 14.08 22.30 -9.74
N LEU A 18 13.20 22.87 -8.89
CA LEU A 18 13.22 22.62 -7.45
C LEU A 18 12.95 21.15 -7.12
N TYR A 19 11.98 20.53 -7.78
CA TYR A 19 11.68 19.10 -7.61
C TYR A 19 12.90 18.23 -7.93
N VAL A 20 13.53 18.44 -9.08
CA VAL A 20 14.73 17.71 -9.49
C VAL A 20 15.88 17.97 -8.51
N PHE A 21 16.11 19.22 -8.12
CA PHE A 21 17.14 19.58 -7.14
C PHE A 21 16.94 18.85 -5.80
N VAL A 22 15.72 18.86 -5.27
CA VAL A 22 15.40 18.18 -4.00
C VAL A 22 15.56 16.67 -4.13
N GLU A 23 15.19 16.07 -5.26
CA GLU A 23 15.40 14.64 -5.51
C GLU A 23 16.88 14.29 -5.65
N CYS A 24 17.68 15.11 -6.33
CA CYS A 24 19.14 14.98 -6.37
C CYS A 24 19.75 15.02 -4.98
N PHE A 25 19.38 16.03 -4.18
CA PHE A 25 19.86 16.18 -2.81
C PHE A 25 19.44 14.99 -1.94
N ALA A 26 18.18 14.56 -2.05
CA ALA A 26 17.67 13.40 -1.31
C ALA A 26 18.42 12.11 -1.67
N CYS A 27 18.63 11.87 -2.96
CA CYS A 27 19.39 10.73 -3.47
C CYS A 27 20.83 10.74 -2.96
N ALA A 28 21.55 11.86 -3.08
CA ALA A 28 22.92 12.00 -2.59
C ALA A 28 22.99 11.74 -1.08
N ARG A 29 22.08 12.31 -0.29
CA ARG A 29 22.00 12.08 1.16
C ARG A 29 21.72 10.62 1.50
N GLN A 30 20.94 9.91 0.67
CA GLN A 30 20.64 8.49 0.86
C GLN A 30 21.83 7.60 0.57
N VAL A 31 22.55 7.86 -0.52
CA VAL A 31 23.79 7.13 -0.89
C VAL A 31 24.84 7.31 0.21
N ILE A 32 25.12 8.56 0.60
CA ILE A 32 26.07 8.87 1.67
C ILE A 32 25.68 8.20 3.00
N ALA A 33 24.40 8.20 3.34
CA ALA A 33 23.92 7.56 4.58
C ALA A 33 24.10 6.02 4.54
N ALA A 34 23.85 5.40 3.40
CA ALA A 34 24.04 3.97 3.18
C ALA A 34 25.53 3.59 3.27
N GLU A 35 26.41 4.34 2.62
CA GLU A 35 27.87 4.12 2.64
C GLU A 35 28.47 4.29 4.03
N ARG A 36 28.12 5.37 4.73
CA ARG A 36 28.60 5.61 6.10
C ARG A 36 28.16 4.53 7.08
N GLY A 37 27.00 3.92 6.83
CA GLY A 37 26.44 2.86 7.67
C GLY A 37 26.89 1.46 7.31
N ILE A 38 27.59 1.24 6.19
CA ILE A 38 27.84 -0.08 5.59
C ILE A 38 28.76 -0.97 6.45
N GLY A 39 29.65 -0.36 7.24
CA GLY A 39 30.67 -1.09 8.01
C GLY A 39 30.17 -1.71 9.31
N LYS A 40 29.02 -1.30 9.83
CA LYS A 40 28.52 -1.76 11.14
C LYS A 40 26.99 -1.89 11.13
N VAL A 41 26.51 -3.06 11.53
CA VAL A 41 25.08 -3.25 11.78
C VAL A 41 24.67 -2.42 13.00
N PRO A 42 23.58 -1.61 12.91
CA PRO A 42 23.12 -0.79 14.03
C PRO A 42 22.83 -1.60 15.30
N THR A 43 23.08 -0.99 16.46
CA THR A 43 22.77 -1.60 17.77
C THR A 43 21.28 -1.97 17.83
N GLY A 44 20.99 -3.17 18.32
CA GLY A 44 19.64 -3.77 18.32
C GLY A 44 19.35 -4.71 17.14
N PHE A 45 20.17 -4.69 16.07
CA PHE A 45 20.03 -5.60 14.92
C PHE A 45 21.21 -6.55 14.73
N ARG A 46 22.30 -6.40 15.53
CA ARG A 46 23.56 -7.16 15.37
C ARG A 46 23.35 -8.68 15.39
N ASN A 47 22.49 -9.17 16.29
CA ASN A 47 22.24 -10.60 16.45
C ASN A 47 21.19 -11.16 15.47
N LYS A 48 20.64 -10.32 14.57
CA LYS A 48 19.50 -10.66 13.70
C LYS A 48 19.78 -10.53 12.23
N LEU A 49 20.79 -9.75 11.88
CA LEU A 49 21.19 -9.49 10.50
C LEU A 49 22.71 -9.62 10.37
N SER A 50 23.16 -10.44 9.43
CA SER A 50 24.58 -10.52 9.10
C SER A 50 25.06 -9.23 8.45
N LEU A 51 26.36 -8.91 8.62
CA LEU A 51 26.97 -7.74 8.00
C LEU A 51 26.79 -7.78 6.46
N ALA A 52 26.98 -8.96 5.84
CA ALA A 52 26.80 -9.14 4.40
C ALA A 52 25.36 -8.83 3.94
N ALA A 53 24.35 -9.25 4.70
CA ALA A 53 22.96 -8.93 4.40
C ALA A 53 22.65 -7.43 4.56
N HIS A 54 23.28 -6.76 5.54
CA HIS A 54 23.18 -5.31 5.73
C HIS A 54 23.83 -4.54 4.56
N GLN A 55 25.03 -4.96 4.14
CA GLN A 55 25.74 -4.38 3.00
C GLN A 55 24.95 -4.54 1.70
N LYS A 56 24.39 -5.74 1.47
CA LYS A 56 23.52 -6.02 0.33
C LYS A 56 22.30 -5.12 0.31
N ALA A 57 21.64 -4.92 1.46
CA ALA A 57 20.49 -4.03 1.59
C ALA A 57 20.88 -2.55 1.37
N ALA A 58 22.05 -2.12 1.81
CA ALA A 58 22.56 -0.78 1.59
C ALA A 58 22.81 -0.52 0.10
N ALA A 59 23.50 -1.44 -0.60
CA ALA A 59 23.73 -1.36 -2.03
C ALA A 59 22.44 -1.33 -2.83
N PHE A 60 21.50 -2.24 -2.54
CA PHE A 60 20.17 -2.24 -3.18
C PHE A 60 19.41 -0.92 -2.98
N THR A 61 19.48 -0.36 -1.77
CA THR A 61 18.79 0.90 -1.47
C THR A 61 19.43 2.08 -2.21
N SER A 62 20.74 2.11 -2.35
CA SER A 62 21.46 3.14 -3.11
C SER A 62 21.13 3.07 -4.60
N GLU A 63 21.19 1.90 -5.23
CA GLU A 63 20.81 1.72 -6.63
C GLU A 63 19.31 2.03 -6.88
N SER A 64 18.44 1.68 -5.93
CA SER A 64 17.02 2.03 -6.01
C SER A 64 16.79 3.54 -5.91
N ALA A 65 17.57 4.25 -5.10
CA ALA A 65 17.49 5.72 -4.99
C ALA A 65 17.96 6.39 -6.29
N GLN A 66 19.05 5.92 -6.89
CA GLN A 66 19.54 6.41 -8.19
C GLN A 66 18.53 6.19 -9.31
N SER A 67 17.92 5.01 -9.37
CA SER A 67 16.88 4.72 -10.36
C SER A 67 15.63 5.61 -10.19
N ARG A 68 15.27 5.96 -8.94
CA ARG A 68 14.19 6.92 -8.67
C ARG A 68 14.55 8.33 -9.09
N LEU A 69 15.82 8.71 -8.94
CA LEU A 69 16.31 10.02 -9.42
C LEU A 69 16.16 10.11 -10.94
N VAL A 70 16.51 9.06 -11.69
CA VAL A 70 16.28 9.02 -13.15
C VAL A 70 14.79 9.19 -13.46
N LEU A 71 13.90 8.53 -12.70
CA LEU A 71 12.46 8.69 -12.87
C LEU A 71 12.00 10.15 -12.60
N ALA A 72 12.60 10.84 -11.63
CA ALA A 72 12.30 12.23 -11.34
C ALA A 72 12.71 13.16 -12.50
N PHE A 73 13.88 12.96 -13.09
CA PHE A 73 14.32 13.68 -14.30
C PHE A 73 13.37 13.43 -15.47
N VAL A 74 13.02 12.17 -15.73
CA VAL A 74 12.11 11.80 -16.82
C VAL A 74 10.72 12.42 -16.59
N SER A 75 10.22 12.42 -15.36
CA SER A 75 8.93 13.03 -15.04
C SER A 75 8.94 14.54 -15.21
N ALA A 76 10.02 15.22 -14.80
CA ALA A 76 10.15 16.66 -14.99
C ALA A 76 10.30 17.03 -16.48
N ALA A 77 11.11 16.28 -17.23
CA ALA A 77 11.27 16.47 -18.67
C ALA A 77 9.94 16.23 -19.42
N PHE A 78 9.19 15.19 -19.04
CA PHE A 78 7.87 14.93 -19.58
C PHE A 78 6.89 16.08 -19.28
N ALA A 79 6.91 16.63 -18.06
CA ALA A 79 6.07 17.75 -17.70
C ALA A 79 6.40 18.99 -18.56
N VAL A 80 7.68 19.34 -18.70
CA VAL A 80 8.12 20.45 -19.54
C VAL A 80 7.75 20.21 -21.01
N LEU A 81 7.97 19.01 -21.55
CA LEU A 81 7.63 18.68 -22.94
C LEU A 81 6.13 18.81 -23.21
N MET A 82 5.29 18.33 -22.29
CA MET A 82 3.84 18.36 -22.44
C MET A 82 3.25 19.75 -22.26
N THR A 83 3.87 20.61 -21.46
CA THR A 83 3.41 21.98 -21.16
C THR A 83 4.11 23.01 -22.05
N THR A 84 5.24 23.54 -21.64
CA THR A 84 5.99 24.58 -22.37
C THR A 84 6.51 24.12 -23.74
N GLY A 85 6.68 22.78 -23.93
CA GLY A 85 6.96 22.17 -25.24
C GLY A 85 5.74 21.98 -26.13
N HIS A 86 4.58 22.57 -25.75
CA HIS A 86 3.31 22.51 -26.50
C HIS A 86 2.75 21.11 -26.77
N GLY A 87 3.20 20.06 -26.05
CA GLY A 87 2.71 18.70 -26.20
C GLY A 87 1.20 18.56 -25.97
N LEU A 88 0.64 19.29 -24.98
CA LEU A 88 -0.80 19.34 -24.72
C LEU A 88 -1.56 19.98 -25.92
N THR A 89 -1.05 21.07 -26.49
CA THR A 89 -1.64 21.72 -27.66
C THR A 89 -1.68 20.79 -28.88
N TYR A 90 -0.58 20.11 -29.17
CA TYR A 90 -0.52 19.17 -30.30
C TYR A 90 -1.50 17.99 -30.12
N LEU A 91 -1.58 17.44 -28.91
CA LEU A 91 -2.54 16.36 -28.63
C LEU A 91 -3.99 16.85 -28.72
N THR A 92 -4.28 18.06 -28.23
CA THR A 92 -5.62 18.65 -28.33
C THR A 92 -6.02 18.86 -29.79
N ALA A 93 -5.15 19.50 -30.58
CA ALA A 93 -5.37 19.72 -32.00
C ALA A 93 -5.60 18.39 -32.76
N LEU A 94 -4.84 17.34 -32.41
CA LEU A 94 -5.06 16.00 -33.00
C LEU A 94 -6.45 15.46 -32.69
N PHE A 95 -6.95 15.60 -31.45
CA PHE A 95 -8.27 15.09 -31.10
C PHE A 95 -9.39 15.97 -31.67
N GLU A 96 -9.18 17.26 -31.84
CA GLU A 96 -10.11 18.18 -32.52
C GLU A 96 -10.29 17.82 -34.01
N THR A 97 -9.26 17.28 -34.68
CA THR A 97 -9.41 16.77 -36.07
C THR A 97 -10.24 15.48 -36.13
N LEU A 98 -10.35 14.74 -35.02
CA LEU A 98 -11.07 13.46 -34.97
C LEU A 98 -12.53 13.61 -34.50
N SER A 99 -12.85 14.66 -33.77
CA SER A 99 -14.20 14.87 -33.21
C SER A 99 -14.47 16.34 -32.90
N ASP A 100 -15.64 16.82 -33.32
CA ASP A 100 -16.17 18.16 -32.98
C ASP A 100 -16.75 18.21 -31.55
N ASN A 101 -16.89 17.04 -30.88
CA ASN A 101 -17.44 16.97 -29.54
C ASN A 101 -16.36 17.29 -28.50
N THR A 102 -16.48 18.45 -27.87
CA THR A 102 -15.55 18.96 -26.86
C THR A 102 -15.34 18.01 -25.66
N LEU A 103 -16.39 17.30 -25.22
CA LEU A 103 -16.27 16.30 -24.15
C LEU A 103 -15.40 15.11 -24.57
N LEU A 104 -15.57 14.62 -25.81
CA LEU A 104 -14.74 13.53 -26.33
C LEU A 104 -13.30 13.96 -26.47
N VAL A 105 -13.03 15.18 -26.92
CA VAL A 105 -11.67 15.75 -26.99
C VAL A 105 -11.02 15.79 -25.61
N GLN A 106 -11.72 16.35 -24.61
CA GLN A 106 -11.23 16.43 -23.23
C GLN A 106 -10.97 15.05 -22.64
N TRP A 107 -11.90 14.10 -22.84
CA TRP A 107 -11.74 12.73 -22.34
C TRP A 107 -10.56 12.02 -23.01
N SER A 108 -10.45 12.13 -24.34
CA SER A 108 -9.36 11.52 -25.10
C SER A 108 -7.99 12.08 -24.67
N LEU A 109 -7.90 13.40 -24.46
CA LEU A 109 -6.70 14.06 -23.94
C LEU A 109 -6.33 13.52 -22.55
N LEU A 110 -7.28 13.50 -21.62
CA LEU A 110 -7.05 13.04 -20.24
C LEU A 110 -6.57 11.59 -20.20
N VAL A 111 -7.25 10.71 -20.96
CA VAL A 111 -6.88 9.30 -21.06
C VAL A 111 -5.50 9.11 -21.70
N SER A 112 -5.21 9.86 -22.77
CA SER A 112 -3.92 9.81 -23.46
C SER A 112 -2.78 10.25 -22.56
N ILE A 113 -2.93 11.34 -21.80
CA ILE A 113 -1.95 11.80 -20.83
C ILE A 113 -1.71 10.74 -19.73
N MET A 114 -2.78 10.15 -19.17
CA MET A 114 -2.66 9.07 -18.20
C MET A 114 -1.93 7.86 -18.79
N GLY A 115 -2.25 7.49 -20.03
CA GLY A 115 -1.58 6.41 -20.77
C GLY A 115 -0.09 6.69 -21.02
N LEU A 116 0.24 7.88 -21.49
CA LEU A 116 1.63 8.31 -21.72
C LEU A 116 2.45 8.31 -20.43
N MET A 117 1.89 8.82 -19.31
CA MET A 117 2.57 8.76 -18.01
C MET A 117 2.88 7.33 -17.58
N VAL A 118 1.94 6.41 -17.80
CA VAL A 118 2.16 4.98 -17.51
C VAL A 118 3.27 4.44 -18.43
N ILE A 119 3.21 4.68 -19.74
CA ILE A 119 4.20 4.21 -20.70
C ILE A 119 5.60 4.73 -20.38
N VAL A 120 5.73 6.01 -20.07
CA VAL A 120 7.02 6.65 -19.73
C VAL A 120 7.60 6.10 -18.42
N SER A 121 6.74 5.80 -17.43
CA SER A 121 7.19 5.27 -16.14
C SER A 121 7.49 3.77 -16.15
N LEU A 122 6.87 3.00 -17.05
CA LEU A 122 6.96 1.53 -17.10
C LEU A 122 8.40 0.97 -17.16
N PRO A 123 9.32 1.46 -18.02
CA PRO A 123 10.67 0.90 -18.13
C PRO A 123 11.45 1.01 -16.80
N LEU A 124 11.37 2.18 -16.15
CA LEU A 124 12.06 2.44 -14.90
C LEU A 124 11.42 1.70 -13.71
N GLU A 125 10.10 1.65 -13.65
CA GLU A 125 9.37 0.85 -12.67
C GLU A 125 9.70 -0.64 -12.81
N TRP A 126 9.78 -1.17 -14.03
CA TRP A 126 10.17 -2.54 -14.30
C TRP A 126 11.63 -2.80 -13.87
N LEU A 127 12.55 -1.88 -14.19
CA LEU A 127 13.94 -1.95 -13.75
C LEU A 127 14.04 -2.06 -12.22
N ILE A 128 13.39 -1.16 -11.48
CA ILE A 128 13.44 -1.10 -10.01
C ILE A 128 12.76 -2.32 -9.37
N ARG A 129 11.58 -2.69 -9.86
CA ARG A 129 10.76 -3.74 -9.21
C ARG A 129 11.17 -5.15 -9.58
N TYR A 130 11.76 -5.34 -10.76
CA TYR A 130 12.08 -6.64 -11.30
C TYR A 130 13.58 -6.86 -11.42
N ARG A 131 14.27 -6.16 -12.32
CA ARG A 131 15.70 -6.39 -12.63
C ARG A 131 16.60 -6.14 -11.42
N LEU A 132 16.38 -5.05 -10.71
CA LEU A 132 17.20 -4.71 -9.56
C LEU A 132 17.03 -5.73 -8.43
N ARG A 133 15.80 -6.17 -8.16
CA ARG A 133 15.55 -7.23 -7.18
C ARG A 133 16.18 -8.57 -7.56
N GLU A 134 16.13 -8.91 -8.84
CA GLU A 134 16.76 -10.12 -9.38
C GLU A 134 18.28 -10.09 -9.20
N ARG A 135 18.93 -8.99 -9.59
CA ARG A 135 20.38 -8.79 -9.47
C ARG A 135 20.87 -8.94 -8.03
N PHE A 136 20.08 -8.45 -7.07
CA PHE A 136 20.38 -8.58 -5.65
C PHE A 136 19.85 -9.90 -5.04
N GLY A 137 19.34 -10.86 -5.81
CA GLY A 137 18.85 -12.14 -5.31
C GLY A 137 17.74 -12.00 -4.26
N TYR A 138 16.89 -10.97 -4.38
CA TYR A 138 15.67 -10.84 -3.59
C TYR A 138 14.51 -11.56 -4.29
N GLN A 139 13.52 -11.99 -3.48
CA GLN A 139 12.34 -12.70 -4.01
C GLN A 139 11.69 -11.93 -5.16
N ARG A 140 11.61 -12.56 -6.32
CA ARG A 140 10.99 -12.00 -7.53
C ARG A 140 9.47 -11.85 -7.34
N ARG A 141 8.90 -10.81 -7.90
CA ARG A 141 7.49 -10.84 -8.29
C ARG A 141 7.38 -11.60 -9.61
N SER A 142 6.35 -12.41 -9.74
CA SER A 142 6.07 -13.10 -11.01
C SER A 142 5.92 -12.08 -12.14
N ARG A 143 6.39 -12.43 -13.36
CA ARG A 143 6.15 -11.60 -14.56
C ARG A 143 4.66 -11.29 -14.73
N LYS A 144 3.79 -12.27 -14.46
CA LYS A 144 2.32 -12.09 -14.49
C LYS A 144 1.84 -11.03 -13.49
N GLU A 145 2.45 -10.93 -12.31
CA GLU A 145 2.13 -9.87 -11.33
C GLU A 145 2.62 -8.47 -11.77
N CYS A 146 3.74 -8.39 -12.47
CA CYS A 146 4.22 -7.12 -13.03
C CYS A 146 3.28 -6.62 -14.12
N CYS A 147 2.83 -7.51 -15.02
CA CYS A 147 1.88 -7.16 -16.07
C CYS A 147 0.48 -6.82 -15.53
N LYS A 148 0.08 -7.42 -14.41
CA LYS A 148 -1.20 -7.07 -13.75
C LYS A 148 -1.20 -5.71 -13.07
N HIS A 149 -0.04 -5.12 -12.80
CA HIS A 149 0.11 -3.86 -12.08
C HIS A 149 1.16 -2.95 -12.75
N PRO A 150 0.96 -2.56 -14.03
CA PRO A 150 1.84 -1.62 -14.69
C PRO A 150 1.81 -0.27 -13.96
N GLY A 151 2.99 0.31 -13.72
CA GLY A 151 3.09 1.59 -13.00
C GLY A 151 2.51 1.58 -11.56
N GLY A 152 2.26 0.39 -10.98
CA GLY A 152 1.65 0.25 -9.66
C GLY A 152 0.12 0.27 -9.64
N ILE A 153 -0.53 0.52 -10.76
CA ILE A 153 -1.99 0.48 -10.93
C ILE A 153 -2.35 -0.88 -11.53
N SER A 154 -3.42 -1.51 -11.05
CA SER A 154 -3.87 -2.78 -11.65
C SER A 154 -4.43 -2.55 -13.04
N THR A 155 -4.26 -3.49 -13.97
CA THR A 155 -4.86 -3.41 -15.31
C THR A 155 -6.38 -3.29 -15.24
N ALA A 156 -7.02 -3.97 -14.29
CA ALA A 156 -8.45 -3.80 -14.02
C ALA A 156 -8.78 -2.38 -13.52
N GLY A 157 -7.88 -1.76 -12.71
CA GLY A 157 -8.03 -0.37 -12.28
C GLY A 157 -7.90 0.61 -13.44
N LEU A 158 -6.98 0.37 -14.38
CA LEU A 158 -6.84 1.18 -15.60
C LEU A 158 -8.09 1.04 -16.48
N ALA A 159 -8.59 -0.18 -16.70
CA ALA A 159 -9.81 -0.41 -17.47
C ALA A 159 -11.04 0.27 -16.83
N ALA A 160 -11.15 0.23 -15.50
CA ALA A 160 -12.23 0.91 -14.78
C ALA A 160 -12.09 2.45 -14.79
N ALA A 161 -10.86 2.96 -14.90
CA ALA A 161 -10.63 4.41 -14.98
C ALA A 161 -11.19 5.04 -16.26
N LEU A 162 -11.25 4.32 -17.37
CA LEU A 162 -11.79 4.83 -18.64
C LEU A 162 -13.25 5.29 -18.52
N PRO A 163 -14.22 4.42 -18.16
CA PRO A 163 -15.60 4.86 -18.00
C PRO A 163 -15.77 5.80 -16.81
N ALA A 164 -14.97 5.63 -15.75
CA ALA A 164 -15.05 6.50 -14.57
C ALA A 164 -14.64 7.95 -14.90
N THR A 165 -13.61 8.16 -15.71
CA THR A 165 -13.20 9.50 -16.15
C THR A 165 -14.21 10.12 -17.10
N ALA A 166 -14.83 9.35 -18.01
CA ALA A 166 -15.91 9.84 -18.86
C ALA A 166 -17.11 10.31 -18.03
N LEU A 167 -17.59 9.47 -17.11
CA LEU A 167 -18.68 9.84 -16.19
C LEU A 167 -18.33 11.08 -15.36
N LEU A 168 -17.08 11.15 -14.86
CA LEU A 168 -16.61 12.30 -14.09
C LEU A 168 -16.68 13.59 -14.90
N LEU A 169 -16.25 13.59 -16.16
CA LEU A 169 -16.30 14.76 -17.03
C LEU A 169 -17.75 15.21 -17.32
N ILE A 170 -18.66 14.26 -17.58
CA ILE A 170 -20.09 14.56 -17.74
C ILE A 170 -20.64 15.23 -16.47
N LEU A 171 -20.33 14.69 -15.29
CA LEU A 171 -20.76 15.29 -14.02
C LEU A 171 -20.15 16.68 -13.79
N CYS A 172 -18.90 16.90 -14.20
CA CYS A 172 -18.25 18.20 -14.11
C CYS A 172 -18.94 19.24 -15.01
N GLU A 173 -19.33 18.85 -16.22
CA GLU A 173 -20.05 19.74 -17.14
C GLU A 173 -21.42 20.14 -16.60
N VAL A 174 -22.19 19.19 -16.05
CA VAL A 174 -23.49 19.45 -15.43
C VAL A 174 -23.36 20.37 -14.21
N THR A 175 -22.26 20.26 -13.45
CA THR A 175 -22.04 21.05 -12.22
C THR A 175 -21.56 22.49 -12.52
N GLY A 176 -21.09 22.74 -13.74
CA GLY A 176 -20.59 24.06 -14.16
C GLY A 176 -19.37 24.52 -13.34
N PRO A 177 -19.27 25.80 -12.94
CA PRO A 177 -18.06 26.34 -12.31
C PRO A 177 -17.71 25.73 -10.95
N TYR A 178 -18.61 25.01 -10.33
CA TYR A 178 -18.41 24.35 -9.02
C TYR A 178 -17.94 22.90 -9.13
N TRP A 179 -17.59 22.40 -10.31
CA TRP A 179 -17.14 21.02 -10.54
C TRP A 179 -15.97 20.58 -9.62
N TRP A 180 -15.10 21.48 -9.23
CA TRP A 180 -14.00 21.19 -8.32
C TRP A 180 -14.46 20.81 -6.89
N LEU A 181 -15.59 21.37 -6.43
CA LEU A 181 -16.23 20.95 -5.18
C LEU A 181 -16.80 19.54 -5.30
N LEU A 182 -17.44 19.22 -6.44
CA LEU A 182 -17.90 17.86 -6.72
C LEU A 182 -16.73 16.86 -6.67
N LEU A 183 -15.63 17.19 -7.33
CA LEU A 183 -14.42 16.35 -7.31
C LEU A 183 -13.91 16.12 -5.87
N TRP A 184 -13.88 17.17 -5.06
CA TRP A 184 -13.50 17.06 -3.65
C TRP A 184 -14.50 16.24 -2.84
N MET A 185 -15.80 16.39 -3.04
CA MET A 185 -16.83 15.60 -2.39
C MET A 185 -16.73 14.11 -2.75
N LEU A 186 -16.48 13.77 -4.02
CA LEU A 186 -16.22 12.40 -4.46
C LEU A 186 -14.94 11.83 -3.80
N TYR A 187 -13.90 12.64 -3.68
CA TYR A 187 -12.68 12.26 -2.96
C TYR A 187 -12.94 12.00 -1.47
N LEU A 188 -13.76 12.84 -0.80
CA LEU A 188 -14.18 12.62 0.59
C LEU A 188 -14.98 11.33 0.74
N ALA A 189 -15.93 11.08 -0.15
CA ALA A 189 -16.73 9.85 -0.17
C ALA A 189 -15.83 8.62 -0.32
N TRP A 190 -14.83 8.68 -1.22
CA TRP A 190 -13.84 7.63 -1.41
C TRP A 190 -12.95 7.43 -0.16
N LEU A 191 -12.48 8.50 0.49
CA LEU A 191 -11.71 8.42 1.74
C LEU A 191 -12.54 7.77 2.84
N PHE A 192 -13.80 8.18 3.00
CA PHE A 192 -14.73 7.63 3.98
C PHE A 192 -15.00 6.15 3.72
N TRP A 193 -15.31 5.77 2.47
CA TRP A 193 -15.51 4.37 2.11
C TRP A 193 -14.26 3.52 2.37
N ARG A 194 -13.09 3.99 1.94
CA ARG A 194 -11.84 3.29 2.17
C ARG A 194 -11.56 3.10 3.67
N TRP A 195 -11.89 4.09 4.48
CA TRP A 195 -11.79 4.01 5.93
C TRP A 195 -12.78 2.99 6.50
N ARG A 196 -14.05 3.06 6.13
CA ARG A 196 -15.09 2.08 6.53
C ARG A 196 -14.70 0.66 6.14
N LEU A 197 -14.27 0.48 4.90
CA LEU A 197 -13.83 -0.82 4.40
C LEU A 197 -12.62 -1.37 5.19
N SER A 198 -11.69 -0.51 5.60
CA SER A 198 -10.56 -0.90 6.45
C SER A 198 -11.02 -1.39 7.83
N LEU A 199 -12.00 -0.72 8.45
CA LEU A 199 -12.58 -1.13 9.73
C LEU A 199 -13.34 -2.46 9.60
N MET A 200 -14.21 -2.59 8.58
CA MET A 200 -14.97 -3.83 8.34
C MET A 200 -14.05 -5.02 8.07
N ARG A 201 -13.02 -4.84 7.25
CA ARG A 201 -12.02 -5.89 7.00
C ARG A 201 -11.34 -6.32 8.29
N GLY A 202 -10.95 -5.39 9.16
CA GLY A 202 -10.36 -5.69 10.45
C GLY A 202 -11.27 -6.54 11.33
N GLN A 203 -12.56 -6.24 11.38
CA GLN A 203 -13.57 -6.98 12.15
C GLN A 203 -13.85 -8.37 11.55
N LEU A 204 -14.07 -8.46 10.23
CA LEU A 204 -14.35 -9.73 9.54
C LEU A 204 -13.20 -10.72 9.70
N TRP A 205 -11.96 -10.26 9.52
CA TRP A 205 -10.79 -11.12 9.64
C TRP A 205 -10.53 -11.57 11.07
N SER A 206 -10.88 -10.76 12.07
CA SER A 206 -10.75 -11.14 13.47
C SER A 206 -11.71 -12.26 13.88
N ARG A 207 -12.83 -12.46 13.15
CA ARG A 207 -13.76 -13.58 13.40
C ARG A 207 -13.17 -14.95 13.05
N ALA A 208 -12.26 -15.01 12.07
CA ALA A 208 -11.57 -16.25 11.67
C ALA A 208 -10.35 -16.56 12.54
N SER A 209 -10.21 -15.96 13.71
CA SER A 209 -9.09 -16.10 14.62
C SER A 209 -9.40 -17.04 15.77
N ARG A 210 -8.36 -17.59 16.43
CA ARG A 210 -8.49 -18.48 17.59
C ARG A 210 -8.20 -17.71 18.88
N PRO A 211 -8.96 -17.89 19.96
CA PRO A 211 -8.69 -17.25 21.24
C PRO A 211 -7.36 -17.78 21.82
N ILE A 212 -6.61 -16.90 22.46
CA ILE A 212 -5.42 -17.28 23.25
C ILE A 212 -5.89 -17.75 24.61
N GLN A 213 -5.55 -18.98 24.97
CA GLN A 213 -5.99 -19.62 26.21
C GLN A 213 -5.21 -19.17 27.47
N ASN A 214 -4.10 -18.43 27.30
CA ASN A 214 -3.29 -17.98 28.40
C ASN A 214 -3.99 -16.87 29.19
N GLU A 215 -4.62 -17.23 30.30
CA GLU A 215 -5.35 -16.31 31.19
C GLU A 215 -4.43 -15.28 31.87
N ALA A 216 -3.16 -15.63 32.13
CA ALA A 216 -2.21 -14.68 32.71
C ALA A 216 -1.91 -13.54 31.74
N LEU A 217 -1.64 -13.87 30.47
CA LEU A 217 -1.44 -12.89 29.40
C LEU A 217 -2.73 -12.08 29.14
N ARG A 218 -3.89 -12.74 29.12
CA ARG A 218 -5.19 -12.06 28.94
C ARG A 218 -5.43 -11.00 30.03
N ARG A 219 -5.13 -11.32 31.29
CA ARG A 219 -5.23 -10.36 32.41
C ARG A 219 -4.29 -9.18 32.22
N LYS A 220 -3.02 -9.42 31.91
CA LYS A 220 -2.02 -8.35 31.64
C LYS A 220 -2.45 -7.44 30.50
N VAL A 221 -2.93 -7.99 29.38
CA VAL A 221 -3.41 -7.20 28.22
C VAL A 221 -4.66 -6.41 28.58
N ARG A 222 -5.58 -7.00 29.35
CA ARG A 222 -6.80 -6.32 29.82
C ARG A 222 -6.47 -5.12 30.71
N SER A 223 -5.58 -5.28 31.70
CA SER A 223 -5.15 -4.17 32.56
C SER A 223 -4.47 -3.06 31.76
N LEU A 224 -3.56 -3.42 30.85
CA LEU A 224 -2.87 -2.47 29.98
C LEU A 224 -3.84 -1.64 29.12
N LEU A 225 -4.86 -2.28 28.55
CA LEU A 225 -5.86 -1.59 27.74
C LEU A 225 -6.80 -0.74 28.59
N ALA A 226 -7.18 -1.20 29.78
CA ALA A 226 -8.00 -0.44 30.73
C ALA A 226 -7.33 0.87 31.15
N GLU A 227 -6.02 0.87 31.39
CA GLU A 227 -5.24 2.09 31.68
C GLU A 227 -5.25 3.10 30.50
N GLU A 228 -5.44 2.61 29.27
CA GLU A 228 -5.56 3.49 28.08
C GLU A 228 -7.00 3.91 27.79
N GLY A 229 -7.97 3.48 28.62
CA GLY A 229 -9.39 3.78 28.45
C GLY A 229 -10.10 2.84 27.47
N PHE A 230 -9.55 1.64 27.23
CA PHE A 230 -10.15 0.65 26.34
C PHE A 230 -10.60 -0.60 27.10
N ARG A 231 -11.74 -1.16 26.68
CA ARG A 231 -12.22 -2.46 27.15
C ARG A 231 -11.80 -3.55 26.17
N MET A 232 -11.16 -4.59 26.69
CA MET A 232 -10.79 -5.74 25.87
C MET A 232 -11.99 -6.66 25.66
N GLU A 233 -12.42 -6.82 24.41
CA GLU A 233 -13.43 -7.81 24.01
C GLU A 233 -12.83 -9.22 24.08
N ASP A 234 -11.71 -9.44 23.36
CA ASP A 234 -11.02 -10.72 23.32
C ASP A 234 -9.56 -10.55 22.89
N LEU A 235 -8.74 -11.56 23.21
CA LEU A 235 -7.36 -11.69 22.77
C LEU A 235 -7.23 -12.92 21.89
N VAL A 236 -6.93 -12.70 20.60
CA VAL A 236 -6.97 -13.75 19.59
C VAL A 236 -5.68 -13.81 18.78
N ILE A 237 -5.35 -15.01 18.31
CA ILE A 237 -4.24 -15.27 17.41
C ILE A 237 -4.75 -15.59 16.01
N MET A 238 -4.08 -15.09 14.99
CA MET A 238 -4.46 -15.27 13.60
C MET A 238 -3.23 -15.50 12.71
N THR A 239 -3.39 -16.34 11.68
CA THR A 239 -2.40 -16.43 10.61
C THR A 239 -2.42 -15.14 9.79
N ARG A 240 -1.24 -14.59 9.47
CA ARG A 240 -1.13 -13.32 8.76
C ARG A 240 -1.55 -13.42 7.30
N PRO A 241 -2.53 -12.62 6.85
CA PRO A 241 -2.84 -12.49 5.44
C PRO A 241 -1.74 -11.76 4.66
N PRO A 242 -1.52 -12.07 3.37
CA PRO A 242 -0.51 -11.41 2.53
C PRO A 242 -0.66 -9.88 2.45
N ALA A 243 -1.90 -9.39 2.44
CA ALA A 243 -2.22 -7.97 2.39
C ALA A 243 -1.71 -7.18 3.63
N TRP A 244 -1.43 -7.86 4.74
CA TRP A 244 -1.07 -7.24 6.02
C TRP A 244 0.37 -7.56 6.43
N LYS A 245 1.24 -7.64 5.45
CA LYS A 245 2.65 -8.01 5.59
C LYS A 245 3.39 -7.27 6.71
N TYR A 246 3.08 -5.99 6.95
CA TYR A 246 3.76 -5.13 7.92
C TYR A 246 2.99 -4.90 9.22
N ALA A 247 1.80 -5.45 9.36
CA ALA A 247 1.06 -5.38 10.61
C ALA A 247 1.57 -6.46 11.58
N HIS A 248 1.67 -6.14 12.85
CA HIS A 248 2.14 -7.07 13.89
C HIS A 248 1.04 -7.39 14.90
N VAL A 249 0.35 -6.37 15.34
CA VAL A 249 -0.83 -6.44 16.21
C VAL A 249 -1.87 -5.49 15.64
N LEU A 250 -3.14 -5.89 15.70
CA LEU A 250 -4.27 -5.06 15.35
C LEU A 250 -5.20 -4.93 16.55
N LEU A 251 -5.83 -3.79 16.67
CA LEU A 251 -6.83 -3.47 17.67
C LEU A 251 -8.13 -3.04 16.98
N PRO A 252 -8.80 -3.94 16.21
CA PRO A 252 -10.09 -3.63 15.62
C PRO A 252 -11.15 -3.45 16.71
N GLY A 253 -12.13 -2.62 16.41
CA GLY A 253 -13.24 -2.31 17.31
C GLY A 253 -13.75 -0.89 17.10
N SER A 254 -14.86 -0.55 17.73
CA SER A 254 -15.43 0.79 17.75
C SER A 254 -15.57 1.29 19.18
N GLY A 255 -15.48 2.61 19.35
CA GLY A 255 -15.53 3.22 20.68
C GLY A 255 -14.42 2.71 21.59
N GLU A 256 -14.76 2.29 22.80
CA GLU A 256 -13.84 1.77 23.80
C GLU A 256 -13.57 0.27 23.64
N LEU A 257 -14.51 -0.48 23.04
CA LEU A 257 -14.41 -1.92 22.92
C LEU A 257 -13.42 -2.31 21.83
N ARG A 258 -12.39 -3.10 22.20
CA ARG A 258 -11.31 -3.50 21.31
C ARG A 258 -11.05 -5.00 21.38
N ARG A 259 -10.97 -5.63 20.22
CA ARG A 259 -10.42 -6.99 20.09
C ARG A 259 -8.93 -6.89 19.80
N VAL A 260 -8.12 -7.65 20.49
CA VAL A 260 -6.66 -7.70 20.27
C VAL A 260 -6.34 -8.87 19.38
N VAL A 261 -5.89 -8.58 18.15
CA VAL A 261 -5.50 -9.61 17.17
C VAL A 261 -3.98 -9.62 17.08
N VAL A 262 -3.36 -10.71 17.49
CA VAL A 262 -1.92 -10.96 17.39
C VAL A 262 -1.66 -11.91 16.24
N PHE A 263 -0.72 -11.59 15.37
CA PHE A 263 -0.34 -12.53 14.31
C PHE A 263 0.55 -13.64 14.85
N ALA A 264 0.29 -14.89 14.46
CA ALA A 264 1.00 -16.08 14.94
C ALA A 264 2.53 -15.97 14.83
N ASP A 265 3.01 -15.43 13.73
CA ASP A 265 4.44 -15.19 13.51
C ASP A 265 5.02 -14.04 14.34
N THR A 266 4.20 -13.13 14.82
CA THR A 266 4.57 -12.08 15.79
C THR A 266 4.65 -12.69 17.18
N ALA A 267 3.62 -13.43 17.58
CA ALA A 267 3.58 -14.14 18.85
C ALA A 267 4.75 -15.14 19.02
N ALA A 268 5.15 -15.79 17.93
CA ALA A 268 6.29 -16.71 17.92
C ALA A 268 7.67 -16.05 18.08
N LYS A 269 7.78 -14.74 17.93
CA LYS A 269 9.06 -14.01 17.97
C LYS A 269 9.24 -13.16 19.22
N LEU A 270 8.16 -12.80 19.86
CA LEU A 270 8.16 -11.87 20.99
C LEU A 270 7.99 -12.59 22.33
N THR A 271 8.64 -12.06 23.35
CA THR A 271 8.31 -12.38 24.74
C THR A 271 7.01 -11.71 25.15
N GLU A 272 6.42 -12.09 26.28
CA GLU A 272 5.18 -11.46 26.79
C GLU A 272 5.34 -9.95 26.94
N ASP A 273 6.42 -9.49 27.56
CA ASP A 273 6.66 -8.07 27.81
C ASP A 273 6.88 -7.29 26.51
N GLU A 274 7.58 -7.89 25.53
CA GLU A 274 7.76 -7.31 24.20
C GLU A 274 6.42 -7.21 23.44
N LEU A 275 5.55 -8.22 23.58
CA LEU A 275 4.22 -8.20 23.00
C LEU A 275 3.36 -7.10 23.65
N LEU A 276 3.39 -6.99 24.97
CA LEU A 276 2.70 -5.92 25.71
C LEU A 276 3.17 -4.54 25.27
N ALA A 277 4.49 -4.34 25.09
CA ALA A 277 5.03 -3.08 24.61
C ALA A 277 4.53 -2.71 23.19
N VAL A 278 4.42 -3.70 22.31
CA VAL A 278 3.84 -3.48 20.96
C VAL A 278 2.36 -3.16 21.05
N ILE A 279 1.59 -3.85 21.91
CA ILE A 279 0.17 -3.58 22.14
C ILE A 279 -0.01 -2.16 22.70
N ALA A 280 0.79 -1.74 23.70
CA ALA A 280 0.76 -0.39 24.25
C ALA A 280 1.02 0.69 23.20
N SER A 281 2.02 0.51 22.33
CA SER A 281 2.26 1.43 21.21
C SER A 281 1.09 1.48 20.22
N GLN A 282 0.39 0.37 19.97
CA GLN A 282 -0.80 0.36 19.10
C GLN A 282 -2.01 1.00 19.77
N ALA A 283 -2.23 0.77 21.08
CA ALA A 283 -3.29 1.42 21.87
C ALA A 283 -3.12 2.94 21.87
N ALA A 284 -1.89 3.42 22.10
CA ALA A 284 -1.56 4.85 22.03
C ALA A 284 -1.89 5.49 20.67
N ARG A 285 -1.73 4.76 19.56
CA ARG A 285 -2.12 5.25 18.21
C ARG A 285 -3.61 5.48 18.08
N ILE A 286 -4.42 4.65 18.72
CA ILE A 286 -5.87 4.80 18.71
C ILE A 286 -6.26 5.95 19.62
N LYS A 287 -5.70 6.02 20.82
CA LYS A 287 -5.91 7.10 21.79
C LYS A 287 -5.62 8.48 21.19
N PHE A 288 -4.52 8.62 20.45
CA PHE A 288 -4.16 9.86 19.77
C PHE A 288 -4.90 10.08 18.42
N HIS A 289 -5.92 9.29 18.12
CA HIS A 289 -6.76 9.44 16.93
C HIS A 289 -5.97 9.52 15.62
N HIS A 290 -4.88 8.74 15.49
CA HIS A 290 -4.02 8.79 14.29
C HIS A 290 -4.78 8.47 12.99
N GLY A 291 -5.81 7.62 13.05
CA GLY A 291 -6.67 7.30 11.89
C GLY A 291 -7.45 8.52 11.39
N PRO A 292 -8.30 9.14 12.24
CA PRO A 292 -9.03 10.38 11.94
C PRO A 292 -8.12 11.51 11.50
N TRP A 293 -7.00 11.77 12.17
CA TRP A 293 -6.03 12.81 11.78
C TRP A 293 -5.47 12.60 10.38
N ARG A 294 -5.16 11.37 10.00
CA ARG A 294 -4.69 11.07 8.63
C ARG A 294 -5.77 11.34 7.59
N ILE A 295 -7.03 11.04 7.90
CA ILE A 295 -8.15 11.34 7.00
C ILE A 295 -8.34 12.83 6.89
N ALA A 296 -8.38 13.56 8.00
CA ALA A 296 -8.52 15.01 8.02
C ALA A 296 -7.39 15.71 7.21
N LEU A 297 -6.14 15.29 7.41
CA LEU A 297 -5.00 15.83 6.67
C LEU A 297 -5.09 15.53 5.16
N SER A 298 -5.52 14.31 4.79
CA SER A 298 -5.75 13.96 3.38
C SER A 298 -6.91 14.75 2.78
N ALA A 299 -7.99 14.93 3.54
CA ALA A 299 -9.16 15.72 3.11
C ALA A 299 -8.80 17.19 2.89
N ALA A 300 -8.04 17.79 3.83
CA ALA A 300 -7.56 19.17 3.71
C ALA A 300 -6.59 19.34 2.52
N GLY A 301 -5.65 18.42 2.33
CA GLY A 301 -4.76 18.43 1.17
C GLY A 301 -5.52 18.26 -0.14
N GLY A 302 -6.51 17.37 -0.18
CA GLY A 302 -7.41 17.20 -1.32
C GLY A 302 -8.23 18.47 -1.61
N PHE A 303 -8.74 19.15 -0.56
CA PHE A 303 -9.46 20.41 -0.71
C PHE A 303 -8.58 21.49 -1.36
N ILE A 304 -7.37 21.70 -0.83
CA ILE A 304 -6.41 22.66 -1.37
C ILE A 304 -6.13 22.35 -2.85
N THR A 305 -5.89 21.07 -3.17
CA THR A 305 -5.60 20.64 -4.54
C THR A 305 -6.78 20.91 -5.47
N CYS A 306 -8.01 20.55 -5.08
CA CYS A 306 -9.20 20.78 -5.89
C CYS A 306 -9.53 22.27 -6.01
N ALA A 307 -9.37 23.07 -4.93
CA ALA A 307 -9.61 24.50 -4.96
C ALA A 307 -8.63 25.23 -5.88
N VAL A 308 -7.33 24.87 -5.82
CA VAL A 308 -6.32 25.41 -6.74
C VAL A 308 -6.65 25.03 -8.18
N LEU A 309 -7.10 23.81 -8.42
CA LEU A 309 -7.48 23.33 -9.74
C LEU A 309 -8.73 24.07 -10.26
N GLY A 310 -9.75 24.27 -9.42
CA GLY A 310 -10.94 25.02 -9.76
C GLY A 310 -10.65 26.49 -10.06
N TRP A 311 -9.77 27.12 -9.27
CA TRP A 311 -9.29 28.47 -9.55
C TRP A 311 -8.49 28.51 -10.87
N ALA A 312 -7.58 27.60 -11.08
CA ALA A 312 -6.76 27.52 -12.28
C ALA A 312 -7.61 27.33 -13.54
N ALA A 313 -8.62 26.46 -13.49
CA ALA A 313 -9.53 26.19 -14.60
C ALA A 313 -10.37 27.42 -15.02
N ASN A 314 -10.58 28.39 -14.12
CA ASN A 314 -11.28 29.65 -14.41
C ASN A 314 -10.30 30.79 -14.77
N THR A 315 -9.00 30.51 -14.91
CA THR A 315 -7.97 31.52 -15.17
C THR A 315 -7.40 31.28 -16.58
N PRO A 316 -7.70 32.11 -17.58
CA PRO A 316 -7.16 31.94 -18.96
C PRO A 316 -5.64 31.83 -18.98
N ALA A 317 -4.95 32.69 -18.22
CA ALA A 317 -3.51 32.68 -18.10
C ALA A 317 -2.91 31.34 -17.63
N PHE A 318 -3.71 30.49 -16.96
CA PHE A 318 -3.27 29.15 -16.55
C PHE A 318 -3.10 28.23 -17.77
N PHE A 319 -4.04 28.25 -18.70
CA PHE A 319 -3.98 27.44 -19.91
C PHE A 319 -2.89 27.93 -20.85
N GLU A 320 -2.81 29.25 -21.05
CA GLU A 320 -1.77 29.87 -21.88
C GLU A 320 -0.36 29.58 -21.33
N GLY A 321 -0.17 29.71 -20.01
CA GLY A 321 1.11 29.43 -19.35
C GLY A 321 1.49 27.94 -19.33
N LEU A 322 0.53 27.03 -19.58
CA LEU A 322 0.77 25.61 -19.78
C LEU A 322 0.86 25.22 -21.27
N GLY A 323 0.94 26.20 -22.16
CA GLY A 323 1.15 25.99 -23.59
C GLY A 323 -0.11 25.61 -24.37
N PHE A 324 -1.31 25.83 -23.85
CA PHE A 324 -2.54 25.70 -24.62
C PHE A 324 -2.76 26.89 -25.54
N SER A 325 -3.38 26.65 -26.67
CA SER A 325 -3.70 27.69 -27.65
C SER A 325 -4.70 28.69 -27.07
N PRO A 326 -4.62 30.00 -27.41
CA PRO A 326 -5.53 31.05 -26.94
C PRO A 326 -7.02 30.79 -27.24
N ILE A 327 -7.35 29.93 -28.18
CA ILE A 327 -8.73 29.57 -28.57
C ILE A 327 -9.51 28.98 -27.37
N LEU A 328 -8.82 28.24 -26.48
CA LEU A 328 -9.44 27.70 -25.25
C LEU A 328 -9.78 28.77 -24.21
N THR A 329 -9.24 29.98 -24.33
CA THR A 329 -9.45 31.06 -23.36
C THR A 329 -10.76 31.81 -23.59
N VAL A 330 -11.39 31.67 -24.75
CA VAL A 330 -12.65 32.34 -25.14
C VAL A 330 -13.88 31.56 -24.70
N MET A 331 -13.72 30.30 -24.29
CA MET A 331 -14.84 29.42 -23.94
C MET A 331 -15.40 29.72 -22.54
N GLN A 332 -16.67 29.35 -22.33
CA GLN A 332 -17.41 29.64 -21.09
C GLN A 332 -16.78 29.00 -19.83
N PRO A 333 -16.81 29.67 -18.67
CA PRO A 333 -16.35 29.12 -17.41
C PRO A 333 -17.06 27.80 -17.08
N GLY A 334 -16.28 26.77 -16.76
CA GLY A 334 -16.78 25.45 -16.38
C GLY A 334 -16.72 24.37 -17.49
N THR A 335 -16.53 24.74 -18.75
CA THR A 335 -16.45 23.77 -19.87
C THR A 335 -15.05 23.14 -20.05
N HIS A 336 -14.06 23.50 -19.21
CA HIS A 336 -12.65 23.13 -19.39
C HIS A 336 -12.13 22.16 -18.32
N ALA A 337 -13.03 21.48 -17.61
CA ALA A 337 -12.66 20.58 -16.51
C ALA A 337 -11.64 19.50 -16.94
N GLY A 338 -11.83 18.92 -18.13
CA GLY A 338 -10.94 17.88 -18.67
C GLY A 338 -9.56 18.39 -19.02
N PHE A 339 -9.45 19.57 -19.62
CA PHE A 339 -8.15 20.21 -19.92
C PHE A 339 -7.39 20.55 -18.64
N ALA A 340 -8.11 21.12 -17.63
CA ALA A 340 -7.53 21.41 -16.34
C ALA A 340 -7.07 20.13 -15.61
N MET A 341 -7.86 19.06 -15.66
CA MET A 341 -7.49 17.77 -15.07
C MET A 341 -6.28 17.14 -15.79
N ALA A 342 -6.22 17.19 -17.13
CA ALA A 342 -5.09 16.69 -17.88
C ALA A 342 -3.79 17.43 -17.52
N SER A 343 -3.85 18.76 -17.43
CA SER A 343 -2.75 19.60 -16.95
C SER A 343 -2.34 19.28 -15.52
N ALA A 344 -3.32 19.08 -14.64
CA ALA A 344 -3.09 18.74 -13.24
C ALA A 344 -2.41 17.37 -13.06
N VAL A 345 -2.78 16.38 -13.85
CA VAL A 345 -2.15 15.04 -13.82
C VAL A 345 -0.64 15.15 -14.06
N ILE A 346 -0.21 16.07 -14.93
CA ILE A 346 1.20 16.31 -15.25
C ILE A 346 1.88 17.17 -14.18
N ALA A 347 1.30 18.33 -13.87
CA ALA A 347 1.97 19.36 -13.07
C ALA A 347 1.87 19.11 -11.54
N PHE A 348 0.75 18.58 -11.04
CA PHE A 348 0.50 18.50 -9.60
C PHE A 348 1.45 17.57 -8.84
N PRO A 349 1.87 16.39 -9.35
CA PRO A 349 2.85 15.58 -8.67
C PRO A 349 4.17 16.32 -8.38
N ILE A 350 4.51 17.26 -9.25
CA ILE A 350 5.73 18.08 -9.16
C ILE A 350 5.49 19.30 -8.26
N VAL A 351 4.43 20.06 -8.51
CA VAL A 351 4.14 21.29 -7.77
C VAL A 351 3.79 21.01 -6.31
N PHE A 352 3.01 19.95 -6.06
CA PHE A 352 2.55 19.60 -4.70
C PHE A 352 3.40 18.56 -3.98
N PHE A 353 4.59 18.20 -4.50
CA PHE A 353 5.48 17.27 -3.78
C PHE A 353 5.82 17.72 -2.36
N PRO A 354 5.93 19.03 -2.02
CA PRO A 354 6.16 19.47 -0.65
C PRO A 354 5.03 19.10 0.31
N LEU A 355 3.78 19.11 -0.15
CA LEU A 355 2.62 18.66 0.66
C LEU A 355 2.72 17.19 1.03
N ARG A 356 3.21 16.35 0.12
CA ARG A 356 3.48 14.94 0.40
C ARG A 356 4.55 14.77 1.47
N ALA A 357 5.64 15.53 1.37
CA ALA A 357 6.70 15.52 2.36
C ALA A 357 6.19 15.96 3.75
N LEU A 358 5.38 17.02 3.80
CA LEU A 358 4.75 17.51 5.02
C LEU A 358 3.81 16.47 5.64
N ASN A 359 2.96 15.85 4.84
CA ASN A 359 2.09 14.77 5.27
C ASN A 359 2.89 13.60 5.88
N ASN A 360 3.93 13.14 5.19
CA ASN A 360 4.80 12.08 5.68
C ASN A 360 5.51 12.47 6.99
N PHE A 361 5.95 13.72 7.10
CA PHE A 361 6.56 14.24 8.32
C PHE A 361 5.58 14.18 9.50
N ILE A 362 4.35 14.67 9.34
CA ILE A 362 3.32 14.65 10.38
C ILE A 362 3.00 13.22 10.81
N ILE A 363 2.78 12.31 9.85
CA ILE A 363 2.50 10.89 10.13
C ILE A 363 3.63 10.25 10.95
N ARG A 364 4.89 10.61 10.67
CA ARG A 364 6.06 10.13 11.42
C ARG A 364 6.08 10.65 12.84
N GLN A 365 5.79 11.93 13.07
CA GLN A 365 5.74 12.51 14.42
C GLN A 365 4.66 11.83 15.27
N LEU A 366 3.48 11.61 14.68
CA LEU A 366 2.42 10.85 15.33
C LEU A 366 2.89 9.42 15.71
N ARG A 367 3.61 8.75 14.80
CA ARG A 367 4.13 7.40 15.07
C ARG A 367 5.15 7.39 16.21
N TYR A 368 6.08 8.36 16.21
CA TYR A 368 7.06 8.49 17.28
C TYR A 368 6.42 8.85 18.63
N ALA A 369 5.35 9.65 18.62
CA ALA A 369 4.59 9.96 19.83
C ALA A 369 3.95 8.70 20.44
N ALA A 370 3.33 7.85 19.61
CA ALA A 370 2.78 6.58 20.06
C ALA A 370 3.86 5.62 20.59
N ASP A 371 5.02 5.57 19.95
CA ASP A 371 6.15 4.75 20.41
C ASP A 371 6.69 5.23 21.75
N ARG A 372 6.78 6.54 21.96
CA ARG A 372 7.18 7.12 23.27
C ARG A 372 6.18 6.77 24.37
N CYS A 373 4.88 6.80 24.07
CA CYS A 373 3.85 6.41 25.03
C CYS A 373 3.97 4.94 25.41
N GLY A 374 4.12 4.04 24.43
CA GLY A 374 4.36 2.62 24.69
C GLY A 374 5.65 2.36 25.48
N ALA A 375 6.72 3.11 25.16
CA ALA A 375 8.00 3.02 25.86
C ALA A 375 7.93 3.53 27.31
N ALA A 376 7.14 4.55 27.58
CA ALA A 376 6.95 5.07 28.95
C ALA A 376 6.27 4.05 29.87
N LYS A 377 5.43 3.16 29.31
CA LYS A 377 4.70 2.13 30.06
C LYS A 377 5.47 0.84 30.24
N MET A 378 6.07 0.34 29.17
CA MET A 378 6.65 -1.01 29.12
C MET A 378 8.19 -1.03 29.03
N GLY A 379 8.81 0.15 29.10
CA GLY A 379 10.25 0.30 28.88
C GLY A 379 10.61 0.51 27.40
N GLY A 380 11.49 1.47 27.17
CA GLY A 380 11.89 1.83 25.80
C GLY A 380 12.80 0.77 25.16
N ASP A 381 13.61 0.07 25.93
CA ASP A 381 14.44 -1.05 25.52
C ASP A 381 13.59 -2.27 25.12
N THR A 382 12.56 -2.60 25.89
CA THR A 382 11.61 -3.69 25.58
C THR A 382 10.94 -3.45 24.23
N LEU A 383 10.40 -2.24 24.00
CA LEU A 383 9.81 -1.88 22.72
C LEU A 383 10.85 -1.86 21.58
N ALA A 384 12.06 -1.38 21.84
CA ALA A 384 13.13 -1.37 20.84
C ALA A 384 13.55 -2.79 20.44
N ARG A 385 13.70 -3.72 21.39
CA ARG A 385 13.96 -5.14 21.11
C ARG A 385 12.82 -5.78 20.31
N ALA A 386 11.55 -5.53 20.72
CA ALA A 386 10.38 -6.01 19.98
C ALA A 386 10.39 -5.54 18.53
N LEU A 387 10.62 -4.25 18.28
CA LEU A 387 10.67 -3.70 16.93
C LEU A 387 11.82 -4.27 16.10
N ALA A 388 12.96 -4.54 16.70
CA ALA A 388 14.09 -5.18 16.04
C ALA A 388 13.78 -6.65 15.68
N LYS A 389 13.12 -7.41 16.59
CA LYS A 389 12.66 -8.80 16.33
C LYS A 389 11.59 -8.86 15.24
N LEU A 390 10.76 -7.85 15.13
CA LEU A 390 9.69 -7.77 14.14
C LEU A 390 10.15 -7.22 12.78
N HIS A 391 11.40 -6.77 12.66
CA HIS A 391 11.92 -6.29 11.39
C HIS A 391 11.89 -7.40 10.33
N ARG A 392 11.24 -7.11 9.19
CA ARG A 392 11.02 -8.08 8.10
C ARG A 392 11.54 -7.60 6.76
N ASP A 393 11.77 -6.32 6.65
CA ASP A 393 12.18 -5.72 5.39
C ASP A 393 13.70 -5.70 5.29
N TYR A 394 14.24 -6.86 4.91
CA TYR A 394 15.67 -7.01 4.67
C TYR A 394 16.14 -6.42 3.34
N THR A 395 15.23 -5.81 2.58
CA THR A 395 15.57 -5.17 1.30
C THR A 395 15.98 -3.72 1.47
N ASN A 396 15.53 -3.06 2.53
CA ASN A 396 15.89 -1.67 2.80
C ASN A 396 17.03 -1.57 3.82
N THR A 397 17.93 -0.61 3.61
CA THR A 397 19.03 -0.34 4.55
C THR A 397 18.49 -0.01 5.95
N LEU A 398 19.23 -0.45 6.99
CA LEU A 398 18.95 -0.08 8.37
C LEU A 398 19.41 1.36 8.71
N THR A 399 20.19 1.99 7.83
CA THR A 399 20.74 3.33 8.00
C THR A 399 20.20 4.31 6.92
N PRO A 400 18.87 4.48 6.77
CA PRO A 400 18.35 5.38 5.76
C PRO A 400 18.59 6.84 6.14
N SER A 401 18.78 7.70 5.14
CA SER A 401 18.78 9.16 5.33
C SER A 401 17.43 9.61 5.87
N ARG A 402 17.43 10.48 6.89
CA ARG A 402 16.20 11.06 7.44
C ARG A 402 15.45 11.88 6.41
N PHE A 403 16.17 12.69 5.63
CA PHE A 403 15.61 13.54 4.60
C PHE A 403 14.95 12.69 3.49
N TYR A 404 15.68 11.75 2.91
CA TYR A 404 15.14 10.83 1.89
C TYR A 404 13.91 10.06 2.40
N SER A 405 13.97 9.63 3.65
CA SER A 405 12.88 8.89 4.26
C SER A 405 11.59 9.71 4.41
N VAL A 406 11.66 11.01 4.69
CA VAL A 406 10.49 11.89 4.78
C VAL A 406 9.84 12.07 3.41
N LEU A 407 10.64 12.19 2.35
CA LEU A 407 10.14 12.35 0.98
C LEU A 407 9.47 11.08 0.43
N HIS A 408 10.10 9.91 0.65
CA HIS A 408 9.74 8.69 -0.10
C HIS A 408 9.01 7.62 0.70
N TYR A 409 9.04 7.66 2.04
CA TYR A 409 8.43 6.61 2.86
C TYR A 409 7.29 7.17 3.73
N ASP A 410 6.12 6.59 3.61
CA ASP A 410 4.92 6.97 4.39
C ASP A 410 5.08 6.70 5.90
N HIS A 411 5.93 5.71 6.26
CA HIS A 411 6.13 5.30 7.65
C HIS A 411 7.61 5.21 8.00
N PRO A 412 8.00 5.53 9.26
CA PRO A 412 9.37 5.34 9.69
C PRO A 412 9.71 3.85 9.75
N HIS A 413 10.88 3.47 9.19
CA HIS A 413 11.39 2.11 9.29
C HIS A 413 11.66 1.70 10.75
N ALA A 414 11.68 0.39 11.02
CA ALA A 414 11.95 -0.14 12.35
C ALA A 414 13.25 0.42 12.95
N ALA A 415 14.32 0.50 12.15
CA ALA A 415 15.60 1.07 12.58
C ALA A 415 15.51 2.53 13.03
N MET A 416 14.72 3.35 12.33
CA MET A 416 14.49 4.75 12.72
C MET A 416 13.67 4.86 14.00
N ARG A 417 12.68 3.98 14.18
CA ARG A 417 11.87 3.91 15.42
C ARG A 417 12.75 3.50 16.60
N VAL A 418 13.59 2.46 16.44
CA VAL A 418 14.56 2.03 17.45
C VAL A 418 15.54 3.17 17.80
N ALA A 419 16.12 3.83 16.79
CA ALA A 419 17.03 4.95 17.01
C ALA A 419 16.35 6.12 17.76
N HIS A 420 15.06 6.39 17.46
CA HIS A 420 14.28 7.41 18.15
C HIS A 420 14.00 7.04 19.61
N LEU A 421 13.68 5.78 19.89
CA LEU A 421 13.49 5.27 21.26
C LEU A 421 14.79 5.33 22.06
N LEU A 422 15.92 4.94 21.49
CA LEU A 422 17.22 5.06 22.15
C LEU A 422 17.58 6.50 22.48
N LYS A 423 17.28 7.45 21.56
CA LYS A 423 17.45 8.88 21.85
C LYS A 423 16.56 9.34 22.99
N TYR A 424 15.30 8.91 23.02
CA TYR A 424 14.34 9.24 24.07
C TYR A 424 14.79 8.72 25.44
N MET A 425 15.32 7.50 25.52
CA MET A 425 15.84 6.90 26.74
C MET A 425 17.06 7.68 27.25
N ARG A 426 18.04 7.96 26.37
CA ARG A 426 19.23 8.75 26.74
C ARG A 426 18.86 10.14 27.28
N ALA A 427 17.86 10.79 26.69
CA ALA A 427 17.38 12.09 27.16
C ALA A 427 16.78 12.01 28.57
N ARG A 428 16.33 10.83 29.01
CA ARG A 428 15.81 10.56 30.36
C ARG A 428 16.85 9.92 31.28
N LYS A 429 18.13 9.85 30.88
CA LYS A 429 19.21 9.22 31.62
C LYS A 429 18.96 7.73 31.94
N LEU A 430 18.18 7.06 31.08
CA LEU A 430 17.95 5.62 31.16
C LEU A 430 18.97 4.89 30.27
N GLU A 431 19.69 3.93 30.84
CA GLU A 431 20.62 3.11 30.06
C GLU A 431 19.84 2.05 29.26
N PRO A 432 20.04 2.00 27.92
CA PRO A 432 19.33 1.03 27.10
C PRO A 432 19.97 -0.36 27.17
N HIS A 433 19.29 -1.32 27.74
CA HIS A 433 19.66 -2.73 27.72
C HIS A 433 19.07 -3.43 26.48
N LEU A 434 19.79 -3.42 25.36
CA LEU A 434 19.37 -4.05 24.11
C LEU A 434 19.82 -5.51 23.97
N ALA A 435 20.58 -6.04 24.92
CA ALA A 435 20.89 -7.46 24.93
C ALA A 435 19.58 -8.25 25.05
N ASP A 436 19.41 -9.24 24.17
CA ASP A 436 18.30 -10.17 24.36
C ASP A 436 18.50 -10.84 25.72
N PRO A 437 17.49 -10.84 26.60
CA PRO A 437 17.52 -11.74 27.74
C PRO A 437 17.75 -13.14 27.20
N ALA A 438 18.55 -13.95 27.88
CA ALA A 438 18.82 -15.34 27.48
C ALA A 438 17.53 -15.96 26.97
N PRO A 439 17.54 -16.78 25.90
CA PRO A 439 16.32 -17.20 25.23
C PRO A 439 15.47 -18.08 26.14
N ALA A 440 14.78 -17.46 27.08
CA ALA A 440 13.62 -18.08 27.64
C ALA A 440 12.61 -18.13 26.51
N LEU A 441 12.49 -19.28 25.87
CA LEU A 441 11.40 -19.60 24.96
C LEU A 441 10.11 -19.08 25.62
N PRO A 442 9.27 -18.32 24.92
CA PRO A 442 8.02 -17.88 25.47
C PRO A 442 7.18 -19.11 25.78
N THR A 443 7.22 -19.55 27.02
CA THR A 443 6.57 -20.77 27.55
C THR A 443 5.06 -20.78 27.32
N VAL A 444 4.50 -19.64 27.04
CA VAL A 444 3.06 -19.39 26.93
C VAL A 444 2.50 -19.66 25.53
N LEU A 445 3.27 -19.48 24.50
CA LEU A 445 2.82 -19.66 23.13
C LEU A 445 3.43 -20.90 22.45
N SER A 446 4.23 -21.70 23.17
CA SER A 446 4.94 -22.85 22.62
C SER A 446 3.99 -23.95 22.09
N GLN A 447 2.90 -24.21 22.77
CA GLN A 447 1.90 -25.20 22.32
C GLN A 447 1.13 -24.67 21.09
N GLU A 448 0.68 -23.43 21.09
CA GLU A 448 0.01 -22.80 19.94
C GLU A 448 0.96 -22.63 18.75
N GLN A 449 2.24 -22.38 18.99
CA GLN A 449 3.26 -22.34 17.97
C GLN A 449 3.51 -23.73 17.33
N ALA A 450 3.51 -24.79 18.13
CA ALA A 450 3.66 -26.16 17.63
C ALA A 450 2.45 -26.54 16.76
N ILE A 451 1.24 -26.21 17.17
CA ILE A 451 0.01 -26.42 16.41
C ILE A 451 0.02 -25.59 15.10
N THR A 452 0.41 -24.32 15.19
CA THR A 452 0.47 -23.44 14.00
C THR A 452 1.55 -23.89 13.01
N ARG A 453 2.68 -24.42 13.50
CA ARG A 453 3.73 -25.02 12.65
C ARG A 453 3.27 -26.33 12.01
N ALA A 454 2.58 -27.18 12.77
CA ALA A 454 2.02 -28.42 12.27
C ALA A 454 0.99 -28.16 11.15
N LEU A 455 0.02 -27.27 11.40
CA LEU A 455 -0.98 -26.86 10.41
C LEU A 455 -0.37 -26.19 9.16
N ARG A 456 0.75 -25.48 9.31
CA ARG A 456 1.45 -24.88 8.17
C ARG A 456 2.18 -25.94 7.34
N ARG A 457 2.75 -26.97 7.98
CA ARG A 457 3.36 -28.12 7.29
C ARG A 457 2.29 -28.94 6.55
N GLU A 458 1.18 -29.25 7.20
CA GLU A 458 0.05 -29.91 6.58
C GLU A 458 -0.50 -29.16 5.36
N ARG A 459 -0.68 -27.84 5.48
CA ARG A 459 -1.19 -27.02 4.37
C ARG A 459 -0.19 -26.89 3.22
N THR A 460 1.12 -26.89 3.49
CA THR A 460 2.15 -26.91 2.43
C THR A 460 2.23 -28.27 1.76
N SER A 461 2.14 -29.36 2.52
CA SER A 461 2.11 -30.73 1.95
C SER A 461 0.82 -30.98 1.17
N PHE A 462 -0.32 -30.52 1.67
CA PHE A 462 -1.60 -30.64 0.95
C PHE A 462 -1.61 -29.84 -0.36
N ASN A 463 -1.07 -28.60 -0.35
CA ASN A 463 -0.96 -27.79 -1.57
C ASN A 463 0.07 -28.36 -2.56
N ALA A 464 1.12 -29.03 -2.09
CA ALA A 464 2.08 -29.73 -2.93
C ALA A 464 1.44 -30.98 -3.57
N ALA A 465 0.80 -31.82 -2.76
CA ALA A 465 0.09 -33.02 -3.25
C ALA A 465 -1.05 -32.66 -4.22
N ARG A 466 -1.77 -31.57 -3.97
CA ARG A 466 -2.80 -31.08 -4.89
C ARG A 466 -2.20 -30.60 -6.22
N ARG A 467 -1.06 -29.92 -6.22
CA ARG A 467 -0.36 -29.53 -7.46
C ARG A 467 0.15 -30.72 -8.25
N GLU A 468 0.74 -31.70 -7.57
CA GLU A 468 1.18 -32.95 -8.20
C GLU A 468 0.00 -33.71 -8.81
N ALA A 469 -1.15 -33.74 -8.14
CA ALA A 469 -2.37 -34.35 -8.67
C ALA A 469 -2.94 -33.56 -9.87
N GLU A 470 -2.94 -32.24 -9.82
CA GLU A 470 -3.37 -31.39 -10.94
C GLU A 470 -2.41 -31.50 -12.14
N GLU A 471 -1.11 -31.64 -11.91
CA GLU A 471 -0.09 -31.85 -12.96
C GLU A 471 -0.21 -33.27 -13.55
N ALA A 472 -0.41 -34.31 -12.73
CA ALA A 472 -0.64 -35.69 -13.19
C ALA A 472 -1.92 -35.81 -14.02
N LEU A 473 -3.02 -35.20 -13.58
CA LEU A 473 -4.28 -35.15 -14.33
C LEU A 473 -4.13 -34.42 -15.67
N THR A 474 -3.34 -33.35 -15.68
CA THR A 474 -3.08 -32.58 -16.92
C THR A 474 -2.23 -33.40 -17.90
N GLN A 475 -1.25 -34.16 -17.42
CA GLN A 475 -0.45 -35.04 -18.24
C GLN A 475 -1.28 -36.22 -18.78
N GLU A 476 -2.17 -36.82 -17.95
CA GLU A 476 -3.06 -37.88 -18.37
C GLU A 476 -4.05 -37.44 -19.46
N LEU A 477 -4.59 -36.22 -19.34
CA LEU A 477 -5.43 -35.61 -20.36
C LEU A 477 -4.67 -35.28 -21.67
N LEU A 478 -3.41 -34.89 -21.58
CA LEU A 478 -2.57 -34.64 -22.74
C LEU A 478 -2.20 -35.97 -23.46
N THR A 479 -1.89 -37.03 -22.72
CA THR A 479 -1.61 -38.33 -23.30
C THR A 479 -2.86 -39.01 -23.87
N GLN A 480 -4.06 -38.75 -23.36
CA GLN A 480 -5.31 -39.18 -24.00
C GLN A 480 -5.61 -38.42 -25.31
N HIS A 481 -5.13 -37.22 -25.47
CA HIS A 481 -5.34 -36.43 -26.71
C HIS A 481 -4.42 -36.86 -27.85
N ASP A 482 -3.20 -37.37 -27.53
CA ASP A 482 -2.25 -37.85 -28.53
C ASP A 482 -2.63 -39.17 -29.20
N TRP A 483 -3.68 -39.86 -28.67
CA TRP A 483 -4.19 -41.10 -29.28
C TRP A 483 -5.31 -40.91 -30.31
N VAL A 484 -5.75 -39.67 -30.57
CA VAL A 484 -6.87 -39.38 -31.50
C VAL A 484 -6.38 -38.92 -32.87
N ASP A 485 -5.09 -38.60 -33.03
CA ASP A 485 -4.57 -38.03 -34.28
C ASP A 485 -3.86 -39.02 -35.22
N ASP A 486 -3.91 -40.37 -34.94
CA ASP A 486 -3.20 -41.34 -35.77
C ASP A 486 -4.13 -42.30 -36.59
N ASP A 487 -5.42 -41.96 -36.71
CA ASP A 487 -6.29 -42.65 -37.68
C ASP A 487 -6.52 -41.75 -38.89
N GLY A 488 -5.76 -42.07 -39.95
CA GLY A 488 -5.88 -41.47 -41.29
C GLY A 488 -7.34 -41.46 -41.77
N PHE A 489 -7.89 -40.30 -42.02
CA PHE A 489 -9.17 -40.12 -42.70
C PHE A 489 -8.97 -39.53 -44.07
N GLU A 490 -9.18 -40.39 -45.07
CA GLU A 490 -9.35 -40.01 -46.47
C GLU A 490 -10.54 -39.04 -46.64
N ASP A 491 -10.34 -38.03 -47.46
CA ASP A 491 -11.31 -37.06 -47.92
C ASP A 491 -12.62 -37.71 -48.45
N ASN A 492 -13.74 -37.30 -47.89
CA ASN A 492 -15.01 -37.34 -48.60
C ASN A 492 -15.92 -36.14 -48.21
N PRO A 493 -16.19 -35.23 -49.15
CA PRO A 493 -16.98 -34.04 -48.86
C PRO A 493 -18.46 -34.32 -49.09
N SER A 494 -19.26 -34.43 -48.07
CA SER A 494 -20.67 -34.05 -48.09
C SER A 494 -21.40 -34.60 -46.87
N LYS A 495 -21.76 -33.71 -45.90
CA LYS A 495 -23.12 -33.59 -45.32
C LYS A 495 -23.15 -32.60 -44.15
N THR A 496 -23.85 -31.55 -44.40
CA THR A 496 -24.35 -30.62 -43.39
C THR A 496 -25.13 -31.31 -42.28
N GLY A 497 -24.71 -31.07 -41.03
CA GLY A 497 -25.51 -31.51 -39.88
C GLY A 497 -25.04 -30.77 -38.62
N LYS A 498 -25.90 -29.88 -38.10
CA LYS A 498 -25.76 -29.19 -36.85
C LYS A 498 -25.48 -30.20 -35.71
N SER A 499 -24.36 -30.04 -35.00
CA SER A 499 -24.08 -30.74 -33.77
C SER A 499 -23.98 -29.72 -32.63
N GLU A 500 -24.93 -29.80 -31.73
CA GLU A 500 -24.97 -29.14 -30.45
C GLU A 500 -23.79 -29.61 -29.59
N ARG A 501 -23.07 -28.67 -28.99
CA ARG A 501 -22.03 -28.98 -28.00
C ARG A 501 -22.67 -29.37 -26.67
N PRO A 502 -22.33 -30.51 -26.06
CA PRO A 502 -22.73 -30.79 -24.70
C PRO A 502 -21.81 -30.04 -23.72
N THR A 503 -22.41 -29.28 -22.82
CA THR A 503 -21.76 -28.71 -21.65
C THR A 503 -21.46 -29.82 -20.63
N PRO A 504 -20.23 -29.91 -20.10
CA PRO A 504 -19.98 -30.88 -19.03
C PRO A 504 -20.47 -30.29 -17.69
N LYS A 505 -21.59 -30.81 -17.20
CA LYS A 505 -21.95 -30.80 -15.79
C LYS A 505 -21.22 -31.95 -15.11
N ALA A 506 -20.13 -31.67 -14.44
CA ALA A 506 -19.54 -32.59 -13.47
C ALA A 506 -19.75 -31.98 -12.07
N SER A 507 -20.86 -32.33 -11.44
CA SER A 507 -21.03 -32.24 -10.00
C SER A 507 -20.33 -33.42 -9.36
N ILE A 508 -19.15 -33.22 -8.81
CA ILE A 508 -18.49 -34.21 -7.94
C ILE A 508 -19.17 -34.08 -6.58
N SER A 509 -20.02 -35.03 -6.26
CA SER A 509 -20.52 -35.28 -4.91
C SER A 509 -19.34 -35.74 -4.03
N MET A 510 -19.10 -35.02 -2.95
CA MET A 510 -18.22 -35.48 -1.87
C MET A 510 -18.83 -36.69 -1.19
N PRO A 511 -18.04 -37.69 -0.80
CA PRO A 511 -18.51 -38.74 0.08
C PRO A 511 -18.72 -38.20 1.49
N ASP A 512 -19.91 -38.44 2.05
CA ASP A 512 -20.26 -38.20 3.44
C ASP A 512 -19.33 -38.99 4.37
N ASP A 513 -18.66 -38.30 5.25
CA ASP A 513 -17.85 -38.85 6.33
C ASP A 513 -18.76 -39.06 7.56
N PRO A 514 -19.08 -40.30 7.96
CA PRO A 514 -19.97 -40.53 9.10
C PRO A 514 -19.18 -40.72 10.40
N HIS A 515 -18.69 -39.70 11.02
CA HIS A 515 -18.31 -39.73 12.45
C HIS A 515 -17.96 -38.33 12.95
N ILE A 516 -18.95 -37.57 13.34
CA ILE A 516 -18.93 -36.68 14.51
C ILE A 516 -20.40 -36.43 14.91
N ALA A 517 -20.94 -37.34 15.68
CA ALA A 517 -22.11 -37.10 16.51
C ALA A 517 -21.64 -36.26 17.72
N ALA A 518 -21.89 -34.97 17.70
CA ALA A 518 -21.75 -34.16 18.89
C ALA A 518 -23.03 -34.29 19.70
N GLU A 519 -22.90 -34.87 20.89
CA GLU A 519 -23.90 -34.83 21.94
C GLU A 519 -24.24 -33.41 22.30
N THR A 520 -25.47 -33.03 22.05
CA THR A 520 -26.11 -31.81 22.60
C THR A 520 -26.66 -32.14 23.98
N PRO A 521 -26.29 -31.47 25.05
CA PRO A 521 -27.03 -31.61 26.32
C PRO A 521 -28.33 -30.80 26.25
N ALA A 522 -29.39 -31.51 26.63
CA ALA A 522 -30.75 -30.99 26.68
C ALA A 522 -30.89 -29.74 27.57
N ALA A 523 -31.53 -28.73 27.01
CA ALA A 523 -31.99 -27.56 27.74
C ALA A 523 -33.16 -27.94 28.63
N SER A 524 -32.96 -27.87 29.95
CA SER A 524 -34.01 -27.87 30.94
C SER A 524 -34.59 -26.48 31.08
N SER A 525 -35.90 -26.38 30.85
CA SER A 525 -36.73 -25.18 31.07
C SER A 525 -36.78 -24.82 32.56
N PRO A 526 -36.72 -23.55 32.96
CA PRO A 526 -37.11 -23.16 34.30
C PRO A 526 -38.60 -22.80 34.33
N THR A 527 -39.32 -23.52 35.17
CA THR A 527 -40.64 -23.17 35.69
C THR A 527 -40.63 -21.82 36.40
N GLN A 528 -41.69 -21.07 36.12
CA GLN A 528 -42.10 -19.88 36.90
C GLN A 528 -42.36 -20.27 38.36
N HIS A 529 -41.93 -19.44 39.30
CA HIS A 529 -42.66 -19.05 40.51
C HIS A 529 -41.90 -17.92 41.25
N GLY A 530 -42.67 -16.85 41.61
CA GLY A 530 -42.36 -15.85 42.62
C GLY A 530 -41.88 -14.51 42.07
#